data_a2d3beb5510a16e11726225853596fbe
#
_entry.id   a2d3beb5510a16e11726225853596fbe
#
_cell.length_a   1.000
_cell.length_b   1.000
_cell.length_c   1.000
_cell.angle_alpha   90.00
_cell.angle_beta   90.00
_cell.angle_gamma   90.00
#
_symmetry.space_group_name_H-M   'P 1'
#
loop_
_entity.id
_entity.type
_entity.pdbx_description
1 polymer ?
#
loop_
_entity_poly.entity_id
_entity_poly.type
_entity_poly.pdbx_seq_one_letter_code
_entity_poly.pdbx_strand_id
1 'polypeptide(L)'
;MSDAAKGLRAFQRHIEALYFERDNERGWEKTFVWFVEEVGELARAMHRDDDENLAEEFADVAAWLVSLASLRGVDLEKAARKYTDRTP
;
A
#
# COMPACT_ATOMS: atom_id res chain seq x y z
N MET A 1 -4.05 -8.70 -20.42
CA MET A 1 -4.49 -8.49 -19.05
C MET A 1 -3.34 -8.68 -18.07
N SER A 2 -3.26 -7.83 -17.11
CA SER A 2 -2.17 -7.86 -16.15
C SER A 2 -2.51 -8.77 -14.95
N ASP A 3 -1.56 -9.60 -14.55
CA ASP A 3 -1.66 -10.39 -13.32
C ASP A 3 -1.18 -9.60 -12.09
N ALA A 4 -0.76 -8.35 -12.29
CA ALA A 4 -0.18 -7.52 -11.23
C ALA A 4 -1.13 -7.29 -10.05
N ALA A 5 -2.45 -7.31 -10.28
CA ALA A 5 -3.44 -7.11 -9.24
C ALA A 5 -3.79 -8.39 -8.48
N LYS A 6 -3.24 -9.55 -8.89
CA LYS A 6 -3.57 -10.84 -8.27
C LYS A 6 -2.61 -11.15 -7.13
N GLY A 7 -3.07 -10.93 -5.92
CA GLY A 7 -2.31 -11.24 -4.74
C GLY A 7 -1.42 -10.08 -4.29
N LEU A 8 -1.07 -10.11 -3.03
CA LEU A 8 -0.37 -9.01 -2.38
C LEU A 8 1.04 -8.79 -2.92
N ARG A 9 1.79 -9.89 -3.12
CA ARG A 9 3.15 -9.77 -3.65
C ARG A 9 3.15 -9.20 -5.07
N ALA A 10 2.23 -9.66 -5.91
CA ALA A 10 2.13 -9.16 -7.28
C ALA A 10 1.81 -7.66 -7.29
N PHE A 11 0.91 -7.24 -6.41
CA PHE A 11 0.58 -5.83 -6.25
C PHE A 11 1.82 -5.03 -5.82
N GLN A 12 2.54 -5.51 -4.82
CA GLN A 12 3.75 -4.83 -4.34
C GLN A 12 4.79 -4.69 -5.44
N ARG A 13 5.02 -5.77 -6.22
CA ARG A 13 5.99 -5.73 -7.32
C ARG A 13 5.57 -4.77 -8.42
N HIS A 14 4.27 -4.69 -8.68
CA HIS A 14 3.76 -3.76 -9.68
C HIS A 14 3.99 -2.30 -9.24
N ILE A 15 3.71 -1.99 -7.98
CA ILE A 15 3.94 -0.66 -7.43
C ILE A 15 5.43 -0.32 -7.45
N GLU A 16 6.31 -1.28 -7.13
CA GLU A 16 7.76 -1.08 -7.25
C GLU A 16 8.14 -0.69 -8.69
N ALA A 17 7.61 -1.41 -9.66
CA ALA A 17 7.93 -1.14 -11.07
C ALA A 17 7.52 0.28 -11.49
N LEU A 18 6.43 0.79 -10.91
CA LEU A 18 5.95 2.13 -11.23
C LEU A 18 6.71 3.24 -10.49
N TYR A 19 7.04 3.02 -9.22
CA TYR A 19 7.41 4.13 -8.34
C TYR A 19 8.69 3.95 -7.52
N PHE A 20 9.32 2.78 -7.51
CA PHE A 20 10.43 2.52 -6.57
C PHE A 20 11.55 3.55 -6.69
N GLU A 21 11.93 3.89 -7.92
CA GLU A 21 13.03 4.83 -8.14
C GLU A 21 12.72 6.19 -7.51
N ARG A 22 11.53 6.70 -7.75
CA ARG A 22 11.07 7.97 -7.17
C ARG A 22 10.96 7.88 -5.65
N ASP A 23 10.40 6.78 -5.15
CA ASP A 23 10.23 6.58 -3.71
C ASP A 23 11.58 6.49 -3.02
N ASN A 24 12.53 5.80 -3.63
CA ASN A 24 13.86 5.64 -3.06
C ASN A 24 14.62 6.97 -3.02
N GLU A 25 14.47 7.80 -4.04
CA GLU A 25 15.06 9.14 -4.04
C GLU A 25 14.49 10.02 -2.92
N ARG A 26 13.17 9.94 -2.71
CA ARG A 26 12.51 10.70 -1.66
C ARG A 26 12.94 10.24 -0.27
N GLY A 27 13.16 8.93 -0.11
CA GLY A 27 13.50 8.31 1.15
C GLY A 27 12.26 7.84 1.91
N TRP A 28 12.45 6.81 2.76
CA TRP A 28 11.34 6.21 3.47
C TRP A 28 10.72 7.15 4.50
N GLU A 29 11.49 8.08 5.06
CA GLU A 29 10.98 9.00 6.08
C GLU A 29 9.90 9.91 5.53
N LYS A 30 10.16 10.54 4.38
CA LYS A 30 9.16 11.40 3.72
C LYS A 30 8.00 10.57 3.19
N THR A 31 8.29 9.39 2.68
CA THR A 31 7.26 8.48 2.19
C THR A 31 6.33 8.07 3.34
N PHE A 32 6.88 7.84 4.53
CA PHE A 32 6.08 7.51 5.71
C PHE A 32 5.15 8.67 6.10
N VAL A 33 5.63 9.90 6.04
CA VAL A 33 4.80 11.07 6.33
C VAL A 33 3.61 11.13 5.35
N TRP A 34 3.86 10.90 4.06
CA TRP A 34 2.81 10.90 3.06
C TRP A 34 1.83 9.75 3.26
N PHE A 35 2.34 8.59 3.67
CA PHE A 35 1.47 7.47 4.02
C PHE A 35 0.51 7.86 5.17
N VAL A 36 1.02 8.50 6.20
CA VAL A 36 0.18 8.94 7.33
C VAL A 36 -0.88 9.95 6.86
N GLU A 37 -0.52 10.85 5.94
CA GLU A 37 -1.49 11.79 5.37
C GLU A 37 -2.59 11.05 4.60
N GLU A 38 -2.23 10.01 3.84
CA GLU A 38 -3.22 9.21 3.12
C GLU A 38 -4.14 8.44 4.08
N VAL A 39 -3.61 7.99 5.21
CA VAL A 39 -4.44 7.39 6.26
C VAL A 39 -5.47 8.40 6.77
N GLY A 40 -5.06 9.67 6.92
CA GLY A 40 -5.97 10.74 7.29
C GLY A 40 -7.07 10.97 6.26
N GLU A 41 -6.71 10.91 4.97
CA GLU A 41 -7.70 11.02 3.88
C GLU A 41 -8.69 9.86 3.93
N LEU A 42 -8.20 8.64 4.19
CA LEU A 42 -9.06 7.48 4.36
C LEU A 42 -10.03 7.68 5.52
N ALA A 43 -9.52 8.19 6.64
CA ALA A 43 -10.37 8.44 7.81
C ALA A 43 -11.51 9.41 7.47
N ARG A 44 -11.21 10.48 6.72
CA ARG A 44 -12.24 11.41 6.26
C ARG A 44 -13.25 10.75 5.35
N ALA A 45 -12.77 9.93 4.41
CA ALA A 45 -13.65 9.24 3.48
C ALA A 45 -14.59 8.27 4.19
N MET A 46 -14.13 7.65 5.28
CA MET A 46 -14.95 6.72 6.05
C MET A 46 -16.11 7.42 6.77
N HIS A 47 -16.00 8.72 7.00
CA HIS A 47 -17.07 9.51 7.64
C HIS A 47 -18.06 10.12 6.63
N ARG A 48 -17.79 9.96 5.34
CA ARG A 48 -18.65 10.47 4.27
C ARG A 48 -19.36 9.30 3.59
N ASP A 49 -20.56 9.54 3.11
CA ASP A 49 -21.28 8.54 2.32
C ASP A 49 -20.87 8.63 0.86
N ASP A 50 -19.62 8.34 0.59
CA ASP A 50 -19.05 8.38 -0.76
C ASP A 50 -18.22 7.12 -1.00
N ASP A 51 -18.91 6.05 -1.39
CA ASP A 51 -18.31 4.73 -1.56
C ASP A 51 -17.22 4.73 -2.64
N GLU A 52 -17.38 5.52 -3.69
CA GLU A 52 -16.39 5.60 -4.76
C GLU A 52 -15.08 6.19 -4.26
N ASN A 53 -15.17 7.31 -3.55
CA ASN A 53 -13.98 7.96 -2.97
C ASN A 53 -13.37 7.07 -1.89
N LEU A 54 -14.19 6.37 -1.13
CA LEU A 54 -13.70 5.46 -0.09
C LEU A 54 -12.82 4.35 -0.69
N ALA A 55 -13.26 3.74 -1.78
CA ALA A 55 -12.50 2.70 -2.45
C ALA A 55 -11.15 3.23 -2.96
N GLU A 56 -11.13 4.44 -3.52
CA GLU A 56 -9.89 5.07 -3.98
C GLU A 56 -8.93 5.30 -2.82
N GLU A 57 -9.42 5.78 -1.68
CA GLU A 57 -8.57 6.04 -0.53
C GLU A 57 -7.99 4.75 0.05
N PHE A 58 -8.76 3.65 0.07
CA PHE A 58 -8.19 2.35 0.45
C PHE A 58 -7.09 1.92 -0.51
N ALA A 59 -7.29 2.11 -1.81
CA ALA A 59 -6.28 1.76 -2.80
C ALA A 59 -5.00 2.59 -2.61
N ASP A 60 -5.15 3.88 -2.34
CA ASP A 60 -4.00 4.77 -2.13
C ASP A 60 -3.21 4.38 -0.88
N VAL A 61 -3.91 4.08 0.22
CA VAL A 61 -3.26 3.63 1.45
C VAL A 61 -2.52 2.31 1.21
N ALA A 62 -3.13 1.37 0.49
CA ALA A 62 -2.48 0.10 0.16
C ALA A 62 -1.22 0.32 -0.68
N ALA A 63 -1.28 1.20 -1.67
CA ALA A 63 -0.13 1.50 -2.53
C ALA A 63 1.02 2.11 -1.73
N TRP A 64 0.75 3.08 -0.87
CA TRP A 64 1.78 3.68 -0.01
C TRP A 64 2.36 2.66 0.96
N LEU A 65 1.52 1.77 1.51
CA LEU A 65 1.99 0.75 2.44
C LEU A 65 2.99 -0.20 1.76
N VAL A 66 2.65 -0.71 0.59
CA VAL A 66 3.58 -1.63 -0.11
C VAL A 66 4.84 -0.91 -0.59
N SER A 67 4.74 0.38 -0.93
CA SER A 67 5.92 1.18 -1.26
C SER A 67 6.88 1.28 -0.08
N LEU A 68 6.36 1.54 1.11
CA LEU A 68 7.17 1.58 2.33
C LEU A 68 7.82 0.23 2.59
N ALA A 69 7.06 -0.85 2.46
CA ALA A 69 7.60 -2.19 2.63
C ALA A 69 8.77 -2.43 1.68
N SER A 70 8.61 -2.06 0.42
CA SER A 70 9.67 -2.21 -0.59
C SER A 70 10.91 -1.40 -0.23
N LEU A 71 10.74 -0.16 0.23
CA LEU A 71 11.86 0.69 0.61
C LEU A 71 12.65 0.11 1.79
N ARG A 72 12.00 -0.66 2.64
CA ARG A 72 12.64 -1.28 3.79
C ARG A 72 12.97 -2.75 3.58
N GLY A 73 12.84 -3.24 2.35
CA GLY A 73 13.20 -4.60 1.98
C GLY A 73 12.28 -5.68 2.55
N VAL A 74 11.02 -5.33 2.79
CA VAL A 74 10.03 -6.26 3.34
C VAL A 74 9.07 -6.74 2.24
N ASP A 75 8.96 -8.06 2.09
CA ASP A 75 7.93 -8.67 1.26
C ASP A 75 6.67 -8.76 2.12
N LEU A 76 5.69 -7.94 1.83
CA LEU A 76 4.51 -7.81 2.68
C LEU A 76 3.67 -9.07 2.70
N GLU A 77 3.58 -9.79 1.58
CA GLU A 77 2.85 -11.07 1.54
C GLU A 77 3.48 -12.08 2.48
N LYS A 78 4.80 -12.18 2.46
CA LYS A 78 5.53 -13.08 3.37
C LYS A 78 5.31 -12.66 4.82
N ALA A 79 5.42 -11.37 5.10
CA ALA A 79 5.19 -10.85 6.45
C ALA A 79 3.77 -11.14 6.94
N ALA A 80 2.78 -11.06 6.04
CA ALA A 80 1.38 -11.29 6.38
C ALA A 80 1.06 -12.74 6.71
N ARG A 81 1.98 -13.67 6.44
CA ARG A 81 1.76 -15.10 6.75
C ARG A 81 1.49 -15.36 8.22
N LYS A 82 1.96 -14.50 9.10
CA LYS A 82 1.65 -14.65 10.52
C LYS A 82 0.14 -14.66 10.79
N TYR A 83 -0.64 -14.11 9.87
CA TYR A 83 -2.10 -14.14 9.96
C TYR A 83 -2.72 -15.19 9.04
N THR A 84 -2.22 -15.32 7.81
CA THR A 84 -2.81 -16.24 6.84
C THR A 84 -2.61 -17.71 7.22
N ASP A 85 -1.59 -17.99 8.03
CA ASP A 85 -1.32 -19.35 8.51
C ASP A 85 -2.14 -19.71 9.75
N ARG A 86 -2.96 -18.78 10.25
CA ARG A 86 -3.85 -19.04 11.39
C ARG A 86 -5.22 -19.47 10.90
N THR A 87 -5.83 -20.38 11.66
CA THR A 87 -7.21 -20.76 11.43
C THR A 87 -8.13 -19.67 11.98
N PRO A 88 -9.08 -19.18 11.18
CA PRO A 88 -10.03 -18.17 11.65
C PRO A 88 -10.90 -18.68 12.80
#